data_d534f2192afd3a0f8ee9c306acca9c0c
#
_entry.id   d534f2192afd3a0f8ee9c306acca9c0c
#
_cell.length_a   1.000
_cell.length_b   1.000
_cell.length_c   1.000
_cell.angle_alpha   90.00
_cell.angle_beta   90.00
_cell.angle_gamma   90.00
#
_symmetry.space_group_name_H-M   'P 1'
#
loop_
_entity.id
_entity.type
_entity.pdbx_description
1 polymer ?
#
loop_
_entity_poly.entity_id
_entity_poly.type
_entity_poly.pdbx_seq_one_letter_code
_entity_poly.pdbx_strand_id
1 'polypeptide(L)'
;MIGKYGQIIINDKKTLLKEITTMLPYTTIHLIGPSGSGKTSLVESLINIKELEIDELKIVRLQGVSSEDFRLPVIKTIKKNFSFEEERKVVELINMGIFQEILDNPDKKYLVFFDELLRAEASITPLLFGLLERRINGIKAPNMLVMCSSNYGDEYISNFDFSDSALRRRQIFIEYKPSKDDILDFMKENRYNDILISAISDMKIEEIINHGDTSLELEQDTQLGSWSLLNDRWKKLKIETFKAGRLDISKYGEYFFSSKTKKKFLNNLTLLEQLDDIDVHNQIIVNKGLENDKNILNQQGEVINKAIMLTELKIRTKKFIINQTLNKDENYFLDYFDDILQVFKNDTLLFIILIEEFKERAKGNNKNKSIWRRIAVKILKEISETSELGKSLYKVTDLLNLKV
;
A
#
# COMPACT_ATOMS: atom_id res chain seq x y z
N MET A 1 18.49 -11.59 -0.69
CA MET A 1 19.61 -11.57 0.33
C MET A 1 19.11 -12.31 1.55
N ILE A 2 19.99 -13.02 2.27
CA ILE A 2 19.59 -13.74 3.50
C ILE A 2 20.06 -12.91 4.70
N GLY A 3 19.17 -12.62 5.63
CA GLY A 3 19.45 -11.81 6.80
C GLY A 3 20.02 -12.62 7.99
N LYS A 4 20.31 -11.93 9.10
CA LYS A 4 20.94 -12.48 10.31
C LYS A 4 20.21 -13.70 10.91
N TYR A 5 18.89 -13.75 10.79
CA TYR A 5 18.04 -14.82 11.32
C TYR A 5 17.59 -15.82 10.25
N GLY A 6 18.21 -15.80 9.05
CA GLY A 6 17.84 -16.67 7.94
C GLY A 6 16.60 -16.23 7.17
N GLN A 7 16.11 -14.99 7.41
CA GLN A 7 15.02 -14.41 6.65
C GLN A 7 15.46 -14.00 5.24
N ILE A 8 14.53 -14.03 4.29
CA ILE A 8 14.73 -13.52 2.94
C ILE A 8 14.45 -12.01 2.97
N ILE A 9 15.43 -11.18 2.58
CA ILE A 9 15.28 -9.72 2.55
C ILE A 9 14.85 -9.31 1.15
N ILE A 10 13.72 -8.62 1.03
CA ILE A 10 13.15 -8.14 -0.23
C ILE A 10 12.85 -6.65 -0.09
N ASN A 11 13.33 -5.85 -1.05
CA ASN A 11 13.26 -4.40 -1.03
C ASN A 11 12.26 -3.81 -2.05
N ASP A 12 11.65 -4.65 -2.89
CA ASP A 12 10.66 -4.20 -3.87
C ASP A 12 9.37 -5.01 -3.80
N LYS A 13 8.25 -4.32 -3.97
CA LYS A 13 6.90 -4.88 -3.86
C LYS A 13 6.63 -5.96 -4.93
N LYS A 14 7.13 -5.77 -6.15
CA LYS A 14 6.88 -6.69 -7.27
C LYS A 14 7.51 -8.06 -7.03
N THR A 15 8.78 -8.08 -6.62
CA THR A 15 9.48 -9.31 -6.23
C THR A 15 8.81 -9.95 -5.03
N LEU A 16 8.44 -9.15 -4.01
CA LEU A 16 7.76 -9.66 -2.83
C LEU A 16 6.44 -10.36 -3.19
N LEU A 17 5.60 -9.74 -4.00
CA LEU A 17 4.32 -10.33 -4.42
C LEU A 17 4.55 -11.62 -5.21
N LYS A 18 5.54 -11.66 -6.10
CA LYS A 18 5.91 -12.86 -6.84
C LYS A 18 6.32 -14.01 -5.91
N GLU A 19 7.20 -13.74 -4.94
CA GLU A 19 7.65 -14.75 -3.98
C GLU A 19 6.49 -15.24 -3.10
N ILE A 20 5.64 -14.32 -2.61
CA ILE A 20 4.44 -14.69 -1.84
C ILE A 20 3.52 -15.58 -2.68
N THR A 21 3.20 -15.19 -3.91
CA THR A 21 2.30 -15.96 -4.79
C THR A 21 2.83 -17.36 -5.05
N THR A 22 4.15 -17.50 -5.17
CA THR A 22 4.80 -18.79 -5.43
C THR A 22 4.82 -19.69 -4.19
N MET A 23 5.08 -19.13 -3.00
CA MET A 23 5.32 -19.92 -1.78
C MET A 23 4.06 -20.12 -0.93
N LEU A 24 3.17 -19.13 -0.88
CA LEU A 24 2.00 -19.15 0.01
C LEU A 24 1.08 -20.37 -0.16
N PRO A 25 0.89 -20.96 -1.35
CA PRO A 25 0.11 -22.19 -1.48
C PRO A 25 0.69 -23.38 -0.71
N TYR A 26 2.01 -23.39 -0.47
CA TYR A 26 2.72 -24.56 0.10
C TYR A 26 3.16 -24.36 1.55
N THR A 27 3.34 -23.13 2.00
CA THR A 27 3.88 -22.84 3.33
C THR A 27 3.29 -21.57 3.92
N THR A 28 3.40 -21.42 5.22
CA THR A 28 3.07 -20.18 5.91
C THR A 28 4.18 -19.15 5.69
N ILE A 29 3.80 -17.93 5.38
CA ILE A 29 4.72 -16.81 5.20
C ILE A 29 4.61 -15.86 6.38
N HIS A 30 5.75 -15.52 6.98
CA HIS A 30 5.84 -14.55 8.05
C HIS A 30 6.55 -13.27 7.57
N LEU A 31 5.78 -12.20 7.42
CA LEU A 31 6.31 -10.89 7.07
C LEU A 31 6.91 -10.21 8.30
N ILE A 32 8.18 -9.86 8.20
CA ILE A 32 8.89 -9.14 9.24
C ILE A 32 9.23 -7.74 8.72
N GLY A 33 9.17 -6.76 9.58
CA GLY A 33 9.56 -5.40 9.22
C GLY A 33 9.16 -4.40 10.29
N PRO A 34 9.65 -3.16 10.20
CA PRO A 34 9.30 -2.12 11.17
C PRO A 34 7.79 -1.87 11.21
N SER A 35 7.32 -1.31 12.33
CA SER A 35 5.94 -0.87 12.46
C SER A 35 5.61 0.13 11.35
N GLY A 36 4.37 0.08 10.85
CA GLY A 36 3.92 1.00 9.80
C GLY A 36 4.57 0.80 8.42
N SER A 37 5.30 -0.29 8.16
CA SER A 37 5.90 -0.59 6.84
C SER A 37 4.91 -1.07 5.78
N GLY A 38 3.59 -1.06 6.07
CA GLY A 38 2.56 -1.44 5.11
C GLY A 38 2.30 -2.95 5.01
N LYS A 39 2.75 -3.77 5.97
CA LYS A 39 2.56 -5.23 5.95
C LYS A 39 1.08 -5.64 5.81
N THR A 40 0.20 -5.03 6.59
CA THR A 40 -1.24 -5.33 6.56
C THR A 40 -1.86 -4.93 5.22
N SER A 41 -1.56 -3.73 4.70
CA SER A 41 -2.04 -3.28 3.39
C SER A 41 -1.53 -4.16 2.23
N LEU A 42 -0.30 -4.68 2.35
CA LEU A 42 0.22 -5.65 1.40
C LEU A 42 -0.63 -6.92 1.38
N VAL A 43 -0.94 -7.47 2.57
CA VAL A 43 -1.76 -8.69 2.69
C VAL A 43 -3.17 -8.48 2.15
N GLU A 44 -3.78 -7.33 2.43
CA GLU A 44 -5.08 -6.94 1.86
C GLU A 44 -5.05 -6.91 0.33
N SER A 45 -3.93 -6.52 -0.27
CA SER A 45 -3.80 -6.51 -1.73
C SER A 45 -3.74 -7.89 -2.38
N LEU A 46 -3.42 -8.96 -1.62
CA LEU A 46 -3.31 -10.33 -2.13
C LEU A 46 -4.65 -10.92 -2.62
N ILE A 47 -5.78 -10.43 -2.11
CA ILE A 47 -7.12 -10.85 -2.57
C ILE A 47 -7.28 -10.60 -4.07
N ASN A 48 -6.63 -9.57 -4.59
CA ASN A 48 -6.73 -9.20 -6.00
C ASN A 48 -5.81 -10.04 -6.91
N ILE A 49 -5.00 -10.95 -6.35
CA ILE A 49 -4.08 -11.80 -7.11
C ILE A 49 -4.83 -13.07 -7.52
N LYS A 50 -5.16 -13.16 -8.81
CA LYS A 50 -5.96 -14.27 -9.37
C LYS A 50 -5.34 -15.64 -9.16
N GLU A 51 -4.02 -15.74 -9.20
CA GLU A 51 -3.28 -16.99 -9.03
C GLU A 51 -3.43 -17.61 -7.63
N LEU A 52 -3.77 -16.80 -6.63
CA LEU A 52 -4.00 -17.28 -5.27
C LEU A 52 -5.43 -17.74 -5.05
N GLU A 53 -6.39 -17.32 -5.88
CA GLU A 53 -7.81 -17.70 -5.81
C GLU A 53 -8.40 -17.52 -4.40
N ILE A 54 -8.07 -16.42 -3.72
CA ILE A 54 -8.54 -16.14 -2.37
C ILE A 54 -9.96 -15.57 -2.46
N ASP A 55 -10.92 -16.25 -1.84
CA ASP A 55 -12.30 -15.78 -1.74
C ASP A 55 -12.48 -14.79 -0.59
N GLU A 56 -11.75 -15.00 0.52
CA GLU A 56 -11.95 -14.18 1.72
C GLU A 56 -10.67 -14.05 2.55
N LEU A 57 -10.44 -12.83 3.08
CA LEU A 57 -9.37 -12.52 4.02
C LEU A 57 -9.93 -12.43 5.44
N LYS A 58 -9.33 -13.15 6.37
CA LYS A 58 -9.61 -13.08 7.80
C LYS A 58 -8.37 -12.52 8.51
N ILE A 59 -8.51 -11.35 9.12
CA ILE A 59 -7.42 -10.71 9.89
C ILE A 59 -7.64 -10.99 11.38
N VAL A 60 -6.64 -11.63 12.00
CA VAL A 60 -6.63 -11.94 13.43
C VAL A 60 -5.48 -11.18 14.07
N ARG A 61 -5.80 -10.16 14.85
CA ARG A 61 -4.82 -9.44 15.65
C ARG A 61 -4.56 -10.19 16.94
N LEU A 62 -3.32 -10.61 17.16
CA LEU A 62 -2.98 -11.49 18.28
C LEU A 62 -2.63 -10.73 19.56
N GLN A 63 -2.46 -9.43 19.50
CA GLN A 63 -2.22 -8.62 20.70
C GLN A 63 -3.46 -8.63 21.61
N GLY A 64 -3.29 -9.11 22.84
CA GLY A 64 -4.36 -9.18 23.85
C GLY A 64 -5.40 -10.29 23.63
N VAL A 65 -5.11 -11.22 22.72
CA VAL A 65 -5.96 -12.41 22.50
C VAL A 65 -5.53 -13.55 23.40
N SER A 66 -6.48 -14.12 24.15
CA SER A 66 -6.26 -15.25 25.06
C SER A 66 -6.57 -16.61 24.39
N SER A 67 -6.20 -17.69 25.05
CA SER A 67 -6.56 -19.06 24.56
C SER A 67 -8.07 -19.28 24.46
N GLU A 68 -8.86 -18.60 25.27
CA GLU A 68 -10.31 -18.68 25.31
C GLU A 68 -10.96 -18.04 24.09
N ASP A 69 -10.29 -17.02 23.53
CA ASP A 69 -10.72 -16.38 22.26
C ASP A 69 -10.61 -17.33 21.05
N PHE A 70 -9.81 -18.39 21.15
CA PHE A 70 -9.67 -19.39 20.09
C PHE A 70 -10.55 -20.61 20.29
N ARG A 71 -10.86 -20.97 21.56
CA ARG A 71 -11.61 -22.18 21.91
C ARG A 71 -12.46 -21.98 23.15
N LEU A 72 -13.73 -22.30 23.04
CA LEU A 72 -14.63 -22.37 24.18
C LEU A 72 -14.90 -23.84 24.55
N PRO A 73 -14.61 -24.27 25.79
CA PRO A 73 -15.05 -25.55 26.27
C PRO A 73 -16.55 -25.52 26.50
N VAL A 74 -17.30 -26.39 25.83
CA VAL A 74 -18.74 -26.56 26.01
C VAL A 74 -18.99 -27.95 26.54
N ILE A 75 -19.78 -28.05 27.59
CA ILE A 75 -20.21 -29.34 28.16
C ILE A 75 -21.39 -29.82 27.36
N LYS A 76 -21.23 -30.90 26.58
CA LYS A 76 -22.31 -31.60 25.90
C LYS A 76 -22.70 -32.86 26.70
N THR A 77 -24.01 -33.05 26.87
CA THR A 77 -24.56 -34.26 27.42
C THR A 77 -24.87 -35.20 26.25
N ILE A 78 -24.15 -36.32 26.16
CA ILE A 78 -24.41 -37.37 25.15
C ILE A 78 -25.31 -38.41 25.78
N LYS A 79 -26.53 -38.58 25.23
CA LYS A 79 -27.43 -39.72 25.57
C LYS A 79 -27.05 -40.92 24.71
N LYS A 80 -26.65 -42.02 25.32
CA LYS A 80 -26.48 -43.29 24.61
C LYS A 80 -27.85 -43.88 24.31
N ASN A 81 -28.14 -44.17 23.07
CA ASN A 81 -29.40 -44.76 22.60
C ASN A 81 -29.57 -46.27 22.93
N PHE A 82 -29.06 -46.74 24.02
CA PHE A 82 -29.32 -48.14 24.48
C PHE A 82 -29.62 -48.14 25.96
N SER A 83 -30.84 -48.43 26.25
CA SER A 83 -31.60 -48.93 27.40
C SER A 83 -31.05 -48.92 28.84
N PHE A 84 -30.11 -48.09 29.20
CA PHE A 84 -29.83 -47.62 30.56
C PHE A 84 -29.29 -46.19 30.48
N GLU A 85 -29.94 -45.26 31.20
CA GLU A 85 -29.71 -43.84 31.18
C GLU A 85 -28.37 -43.46 31.87
N GLU A 86 -27.25 -43.68 31.23
CA GLU A 86 -26.03 -43.02 31.63
C GLU A 86 -25.81 -41.80 30.73
N GLU A 87 -26.21 -40.65 31.24
CA GLU A 87 -25.82 -39.35 30.68
C GLU A 87 -24.31 -39.15 30.89
N ARG A 88 -23.56 -39.14 29.80
CA ARG A 88 -22.14 -38.87 29.85
C ARG A 88 -21.92 -37.38 29.50
N LYS A 89 -21.38 -36.61 30.42
CA LYS A 89 -20.94 -35.25 30.16
C LYS A 89 -19.56 -35.30 29.47
N VAL A 90 -19.48 -34.76 28.28
CA VAL A 90 -18.25 -34.67 27.52
C VAL A 90 -17.95 -33.19 27.32
N VAL A 91 -16.68 -32.79 27.54
CA VAL A 91 -16.22 -31.47 27.21
C VAL A 91 -15.85 -31.46 25.73
N GLU A 92 -16.56 -30.67 24.95
CA GLU A 92 -16.25 -30.43 23.55
C GLU A 92 -15.65 -29.02 23.44
N LEU A 93 -14.56 -28.90 22.69
CA LEU A 93 -13.95 -27.62 22.38
C LEU A 93 -14.59 -27.09 21.10
N ILE A 94 -15.34 -26.00 21.21
CA ILE A 94 -15.92 -25.32 20.06
C ILE A 94 -14.94 -24.29 19.55
N ASN A 95 -14.63 -24.34 18.25
CA ASN A 95 -13.81 -23.32 17.57
C ASN A 95 -14.56 -21.99 17.55
N MET A 96 -13.82 -20.91 17.71
CA MET A 96 -14.38 -19.58 17.46
C MET A 96 -14.74 -19.37 15.99
N GLY A 97 -15.77 -18.54 15.77
CA GLY A 97 -16.47 -18.30 14.53
C GLY A 97 -15.66 -18.41 13.24
N ILE A 98 -14.52 -17.73 13.15
CA ILE A 98 -13.67 -17.73 11.95
C ILE A 98 -13.16 -19.13 11.59
N PHE A 99 -12.67 -19.88 12.57
CA PHE A 99 -12.09 -21.21 12.31
C PHE A 99 -13.16 -22.26 12.05
N GLN A 100 -14.32 -22.14 12.69
CA GLN A 100 -15.45 -23.00 12.39
C GLN A 100 -15.99 -22.72 10.99
N GLU A 101 -16.11 -21.47 10.59
CA GLU A 101 -16.51 -21.06 9.25
C GLU A 101 -15.62 -21.67 8.15
N ILE A 102 -14.29 -21.69 8.36
CA ILE A 102 -13.34 -22.29 7.42
C ILE A 102 -13.57 -23.78 7.27
N LEU A 103 -13.85 -24.49 8.37
CA LEU A 103 -14.13 -25.93 8.34
C LEU A 103 -15.48 -26.24 7.69
N ASP A 104 -16.47 -25.39 7.88
CA ASP A 104 -17.83 -25.57 7.35
C ASP A 104 -17.94 -25.26 5.86
N ASN A 105 -16.97 -24.50 5.31
CA ASN A 105 -16.95 -24.08 3.90
C ASN A 105 -15.67 -24.55 3.19
N PRO A 106 -15.48 -25.86 2.97
CA PRO A 106 -14.25 -26.41 2.39
C PRO A 106 -14.00 -25.98 0.93
N ASP A 107 -15.03 -25.55 0.20
CA ASP A 107 -14.95 -25.10 -1.18
C ASP A 107 -14.51 -23.63 -1.31
N LYS A 108 -14.51 -22.88 -0.20
CA LYS A 108 -14.05 -21.48 -0.13
C LYS A 108 -12.59 -21.44 0.28
N LYS A 109 -11.78 -20.62 -0.40
CA LYS A 109 -10.36 -20.44 -0.09
C LYS A 109 -10.13 -19.20 0.76
N TYR A 110 -9.63 -19.40 1.95
CA TYR A 110 -9.40 -18.34 2.93
C TYR A 110 -7.93 -17.99 3.04
N LEU A 111 -7.64 -16.68 3.13
CA LEU A 111 -6.35 -16.21 3.65
C LEU A 111 -6.54 -15.76 5.10
N VAL A 112 -5.92 -16.48 6.03
CA VAL A 112 -5.88 -16.10 7.45
C VAL A 112 -4.58 -15.37 7.72
N PHE A 113 -4.69 -14.13 8.17
CA PHE A 113 -3.57 -13.28 8.49
C PHE A 113 -3.48 -13.02 9.98
N PHE A 114 -2.44 -13.55 10.62
CA PHE A 114 -2.13 -13.31 12.02
C PHE A 114 -1.23 -12.08 12.16
N ASP A 115 -1.81 -10.97 12.58
CA ASP A 115 -1.06 -9.73 12.78
C ASP A 115 -0.44 -9.69 14.17
N GLU A 116 0.80 -9.22 14.25
CA GLU A 116 1.63 -9.12 15.46
C GLU A 116 1.88 -10.47 16.16
N LEU A 117 2.20 -11.52 15.40
CA LEU A 117 2.40 -12.90 15.91
C LEU A 117 3.33 -12.96 17.13
N LEU A 118 4.42 -12.19 17.14
CA LEU A 118 5.40 -12.21 18.21
C LEU A 118 4.92 -11.56 19.54
N ARG A 119 3.78 -10.86 19.50
CA ARG A 119 3.13 -10.30 20.69
C ARG A 119 2.02 -11.18 21.24
N ALA A 120 1.79 -12.32 20.63
CA ALA A 120 0.83 -13.29 21.10
C ALA A 120 1.18 -13.78 22.52
N GLU A 121 0.18 -14.03 23.34
CA GLU A 121 0.39 -14.61 24.67
C GLU A 121 0.96 -16.03 24.56
N ALA A 122 1.84 -16.40 25.51
CA ALA A 122 2.45 -17.73 25.54
C ALA A 122 1.38 -18.86 25.63
N SER A 123 0.24 -18.57 26.22
CA SER A 123 -0.89 -19.50 26.39
C SER A 123 -1.48 -19.99 25.05
N ILE A 124 -1.39 -19.18 23.98
CA ILE A 124 -1.93 -19.54 22.67
C ILE A 124 -0.93 -20.17 21.72
N THR A 125 0.35 -20.22 22.09
CA THR A 125 1.44 -20.78 21.26
C THR A 125 1.15 -22.19 20.72
N PRO A 126 0.68 -23.16 21.53
CA PRO A 126 0.39 -24.50 21.03
C PRO A 126 -0.72 -24.52 19.97
N LEU A 127 -1.68 -23.59 20.08
CA LEU A 127 -2.78 -23.46 19.12
C LEU A 127 -2.27 -22.88 17.81
N LEU A 128 -1.42 -21.84 17.90
CA LEU A 128 -0.81 -21.20 16.74
C LEU A 128 0.01 -22.18 15.91
N PHE A 129 0.77 -23.09 16.52
CA PHE A 129 1.53 -24.08 15.78
C PHE A 129 0.65 -24.94 14.87
N GLY A 130 -0.53 -25.36 15.36
CA GLY A 130 -1.50 -26.06 14.52
C GLY A 130 -2.00 -25.21 13.36
N LEU A 131 -2.36 -23.95 13.63
CA LEU A 131 -2.86 -23.01 12.62
C LEU A 131 -1.80 -22.68 11.57
N LEU A 132 -0.53 -22.51 11.96
CA LEU A 132 0.58 -22.32 11.03
C LEU A 132 0.79 -23.52 10.09
N GLU A 133 0.43 -24.75 10.54
CA GLU A 133 0.41 -25.96 9.73
C GLU A 133 -0.92 -26.18 8.99
N ARG A 134 -1.80 -25.18 8.97
CA ARG A 134 -3.16 -25.26 8.39
C ARG A 134 -3.99 -26.36 9.01
N ARG A 135 -3.92 -26.46 10.34
CA ARG A 135 -4.73 -27.38 11.14
C ARG A 135 -5.54 -26.61 12.17
N ILE A 136 -6.83 -26.83 12.16
CA ILE A 136 -7.77 -26.30 13.14
C ILE A 136 -8.13 -27.43 14.09
N ASN A 137 -7.68 -27.35 15.35
CA ASN A 137 -7.86 -28.44 16.33
C ASN A 137 -7.41 -29.83 15.84
N GLY A 138 -6.29 -29.87 15.10
CA GLY A 138 -5.76 -31.11 14.51
C GLY A 138 -6.40 -31.51 13.18
N ILE A 139 -7.52 -30.93 12.79
CA ILE A 139 -8.19 -31.15 11.51
C ILE A 139 -7.47 -30.36 10.43
N LYS A 140 -7.09 -30.98 9.32
CA LYS A 140 -6.50 -30.31 8.18
C LYS A 140 -7.53 -29.40 7.52
N ALA A 141 -7.13 -28.15 7.24
CA ALA A 141 -7.90 -27.16 6.51
C ALA A 141 -7.12 -26.75 5.24
N PRO A 142 -7.16 -27.54 4.15
CA PRO A 142 -6.39 -27.27 2.93
C PRO A 142 -6.82 -26.00 2.22
N ASN A 143 -8.04 -25.56 2.46
CA ASN A 143 -8.63 -24.32 1.97
C ASN A 143 -8.16 -23.06 2.75
N MET A 144 -7.30 -23.21 3.75
CA MET A 144 -6.75 -22.13 4.54
C MET A 144 -5.31 -21.83 4.13
N LEU A 145 -5.06 -20.67 3.55
CA LEU A 145 -3.74 -20.09 3.40
C LEU A 145 -3.40 -19.27 4.65
N VAL A 146 -2.15 -19.27 5.09
CA VAL A 146 -1.76 -18.60 6.33
C VAL A 146 -0.60 -17.66 6.09
N MET A 147 -0.77 -16.42 6.55
CA MET A 147 0.30 -15.44 6.65
C MET A 147 0.34 -14.87 8.06
N CYS A 148 1.55 -14.45 8.45
CA CYS A 148 1.75 -13.77 9.71
C CYS A 148 2.50 -12.46 9.49
N SER A 149 2.38 -11.53 10.44
CA SER A 149 3.26 -10.39 10.51
C SER A 149 3.86 -10.23 11.91
N SER A 150 5.04 -9.60 11.95
CA SER A 150 5.63 -9.14 13.20
C SER A 150 6.51 -7.93 12.97
N ASN A 151 6.57 -7.08 13.98
CA ASN A 151 7.60 -6.08 14.07
C ASN A 151 8.83 -6.73 14.71
N TYR A 152 10.03 -6.30 14.34
CA TYR A 152 11.24 -6.70 15.02
C TYR A 152 12.19 -5.52 15.16
N GLY A 153 13.02 -5.60 16.19
CA GLY A 153 13.94 -4.58 16.64
C GLY A 153 14.12 -4.76 18.14
N ASP A 154 15.20 -4.25 18.68
CA ASP A 154 15.50 -4.36 20.13
C ASP A 154 14.45 -3.62 20.98
N GLU A 155 13.71 -2.69 20.38
CA GLU A 155 12.62 -1.93 21.00
C GLU A 155 11.30 -2.71 21.15
N TYR A 156 11.15 -3.84 20.46
CA TYR A 156 9.89 -4.60 20.51
C TYR A 156 9.99 -5.77 21.51
N ILE A 157 9.15 -5.73 22.53
CA ILE A 157 8.98 -6.86 23.46
C ILE A 157 8.32 -8.00 22.67
N SER A 158 8.99 -9.13 22.60
CA SER A 158 8.50 -10.33 21.95
C SER A 158 8.34 -11.46 22.99
N ASN A 159 7.17 -12.10 23.00
CA ASN A 159 6.95 -13.32 23.78
C ASN A 159 7.48 -14.57 23.06
N PHE A 160 7.94 -14.41 21.83
CA PHE A 160 8.51 -15.47 21.01
C PHE A 160 9.92 -15.09 20.58
N ASP A 161 10.82 -16.05 20.60
CA ASP A 161 12.15 -15.92 20.05
C ASP A 161 12.15 -16.35 18.58
N PHE A 162 12.69 -15.52 17.68
CA PHE A 162 12.97 -15.91 16.29
C PHE A 162 13.91 -17.13 16.19
N SER A 163 14.65 -17.45 17.26
CA SER A 163 15.49 -18.65 17.35
C SER A 163 14.67 -19.91 17.61
N ASP A 164 13.37 -19.81 17.99
CA ASP A 164 12.52 -20.98 18.22
C ASP A 164 12.45 -21.86 16.97
N SER A 165 13.07 -23.03 17.09
CA SER A 165 13.16 -24.01 16.00
C SER A 165 11.78 -24.52 15.56
N ALA A 166 10.82 -24.55 16.47
CA ALA A 166 9.46 -25.00 16.17
C ALA A 166 8.71 -23.98 15.29
N LEU A 167 8.87 -22.67 15.55
CA LEU A 167 8.35 -21.62 14.69
C LEU A 167 9.03 -21.63 13.32
N ARG A 168 10.36 -21.70 13.31
CA ARG A 168 11.16 -21.63 12.07
C ARG A 168 10.86 -22.75 11.08
N ARG A 169 10.52 -23.95 11.57
CA ARG A 169 10.18 -25.09 10.70
C ARG A 169 8.83 -24.99 10.04
N ARG A 170 7.93 -24.12 10.52
CA ARG A 170 6.55 -24.02 10.10
C ARG A 170 6.28 -22.87 9.14
N GLN A 171 7.26 -21.98 8.95
CA GLN A 171 7.06 -20.74 8.18
C GLN A 171 8.35 -20.26 7.52
N ILE A 172 8.16 -19.52 6.44
CA ILE A 172 9.25 -18.80 5.78
C ILE A 172 9.20 -17.34 6.23
N PHE A 173 10.32 -16.84 6.73
CA PHE A 173 10.44 -15.45 7.14
C PHE A 173 10.88 -14.58 5.98
N ILE A 174 10.10 -13.54 5.69
CA ILE A 174 10.42 -12.53 4.68
C ILE A 174 10.50 -11.17 5.36
N GLU A 175 11.67 -10.55 5.31
CA GLU A 175 11.84 -9.18 5.75
C GLU A 175 11.54 -8.24 4.59
N TYR A 176 10.45 -7.48 4.72
CA TYR A 176 10.08 -6.48 3.74
C TYR A 176 10.54 -5.09 4.16
N LYS A 177 11.39 -4.51 3.32
CA LYS A 177 11.86 -3.13 3.42
C LYS A 177 11.41 -2.40 2.17
N PRO A 178 10.28 -1.65 2.20
CA PRO A 178 9.79 -0.96 1.03
C PRO A 178 10.84 0.01 0.48
N SER A 179 11.00 0.03 -0.84
CA SER A 179 11.80 1.06 -1.51
C SER A 179 11.08 2.41 -1.48
N LYS A 180 11.81 3.49 -1.73
CA LYS A 180 11.17 4.82 -1.87
C LYS A 180 10.14 4.83 -2.99
N ASP A 181 10.44 4.16 -4.10
CA ASP A 181 9.53 4.10 -5.25
C ASP A 181 8.23 3.35 -4.90
N ASP A 182 8.32 2.23 -4.17
CA ASP A 182 7.13 1.53 -3.67
C ASP A 182 6.26 2.43 -2.78
N ILE A 183 6.88 3.26 -1.94
CA ILE A 183 6.16 4.21 -1.07
C ILE A 183 5.47 5.29 -1.88
N LEU A 184 6.18 5.88 -2.84
CA LEU A 184 5.62 6.92 -3.71
C LEU A 184 4.49 6.36 -4.58
N ASP A 185 4.64 5.16 -5.10
CA ASP A 185 3.61 4.50 -5.90
C ASP A 185 2.38 4.16 -5.06
N PHE A 186 2.57 3.65 -3.83
CA PHE A 186 1.47 3.46 -2.89
C PHE A 186 0.72 4.78 -2.61
N MET A 187 1.45 5.88 -2.40
CA MET A 187 0.83 7.19 -2.16
C MET A 187 0.05 7.69 -3.37
N LYS A 188 0.56 7.49 -4.58
CA LYS A 188 -0.13 7.83 -5.84
C LYS A 188 -1.39 6.97 -6.02
N GLU A 189 -1.28 5.64 -5.89
CA GLU A 189 -2.39 4.69 -6.00
C GLU A 189 -3.54 5.03 -5.03
N ASN A 190 -3.20 5.44 -3.80
CA ASN A 190 -4.15 5.81 -2.76
C ASN A 190 -4.53 7.29 -2.77
N ARG A 191 -4.19 8.02 -3.85
CA ARG A 191 -4.55 9.43 -4.08
C ARG A 191 -4.22 10.31 -2.89
N TYR A 192 -2.99 10.19 -2.40
CA TYR A 192 -2.48 11.10 -1.39
C TYR A 192 -2.45 12.53 -1.94
N ASN A 193 -2.43 13.50 -1.03
CA ASN A 193 -2.30 14.91 -1.39
C ASN A 193 -1.04 15.13 -2.23
N ASP A 194 -1.18 15.76 -3.38
CA ASP A 194 -0.11 15.97 -4.35
C ASP A 194 1.09 16.73 -3.76
N ILE A 195 0.82 17.70 -2.88
CA ILE A 195 1.86 18.46 -2.17
C ILE A 195 2.72 17.54 -1.31
N LEU A 196 2.08 16.58 -0.66
CA LEU A 196 2.74 15.59 0.19
C LEU A 196 3.65 14.68 -0.64
N ILE A 197 3.15 14.14 -1.75
CA ILE A 197 3.92 13.29 -2.68
C ILE A 197 5.15 14.06 -3.20
N SER A 198 4.95 15.30 -3.64
CA SER A 198 6.01 16.13 -4.17
C SER A 198 7.10 16.43 -3.13
N ALA A 199 6.70 16.77 -1.91
CA ALA A 199 7.65 17.08 -0.85
C ALA A 199 8.44 15.84 -0.36
N ILE A 200 7.86 14.64 -0.44
CA ILE A 200 8.53 13.39 -0.09
C ILE A 200 9.45 12.90 -1.22
N SER A 201 9.18 13.24 -2.46
CA SER A 201 9.86 12.67 -3.63
C SER A 201 11.39 12.84 -3.64
N ASP A 202 11.93 13.84 -2.94
CA ASP A 202 13.38 14.06 -2.80
C ASP A 202 13.96 13.55 -1.48
N MET A 203 13.13 13.05 -0.58
CA MET A 203 13.60 12.50 0.69
C MET A 203 14.22 11.13 0.48
N LYS A 204 15.25 10.83 1.29
CA LYS A 204 15.80 9.49 1.36
C LYS A 204 14.88 8.59 2.18
N ILE A 205 14.99 7.27 1.99
CA ILE A 205 14.15 6.31 2.73
C ILE A 205 14.30 6.47 4.25
N GLU A 206 15.50 6.75 4.75
CA GLU A 206 15.80 6.97 6.16
C GLU A 206 15.28 8.32 6.69
N GLU A 207 14.80 9.18 5.81
CA GLU A 207 14.13 10.45 6.16
C GLU A 207 12.60 10.30 6.09
N ILE A 208 12.11 9.33 5.30
CA ILE A 208 10.68 9.01 5.17
C ILE A 208 10.24 8.09 6.31
N ILE A 209 11.08 7.11 6.66
CA ILE A 209 10.87 6.21 7.80
C ILE A 209 12.07 6.40 8.72
N ASN A 210 11.85 6.98 9.87
CA ASN A 210 12.90 7.32 10.82
C ASN A 210 12.44 7.06 12.25
N HIS A 211 13.28 6.37 13.02
CA HIS A 211 13.11 6.29 14.46
C HIS A 211 13.63 7.60 15.06
N GLY A 212 12.88 8.18 15.99
CA GLY A 212 13.28 9.36 16.73
C GLY A 212 14.60 9.14 17.49
N ASP A 213 15.21 10.22 17.94
CA ASP A 213 16.39 10.11 18.79
C ASP A 213 15.97 9.55 20.16
N THR A 214 16.38 8.33 20.46
CA THR A 214 16.07 7.64 21.73
C THR A 214 16.64 8.36 22.96
N SER A 215 17.52 9.34 22.78
CA SER A 215 18.00 10.19 23.87
C SER A 215 16.98 11.23 24.32
N LEU A 216 15.95 11.49 23.50
CA LEU A 216 14.86 12.41 23.80
C LEU A 216 13.60 11.58 24.09
N GLU A 217 13.22 11.46 25.37
CA GLU A 217 12.11 10.61 25.85
C GLU A 217 10.74 10.82 25.17
N LEU A 218 10.57 11.86 24.36
CA LEU A 218 9.30 12.24 23.73
C LEU A 218 9.40 12.43 22.20
N GLU A 219 10.49 12.03 21.56
CA GLU A 219 10.60 12.19 20.12
C GLU A 219 9.75 11.14 19.38
N GLN A 220 8.89 11.60 18.49
CA GLN A 220 8.01 10.75 17.70
C GLN A 220 8.78 10.03 16.59
N ASP A 221 8.58 8.73 16.45
CA ASP A 221 9.01 7.98 15.28
C ASP A 221 8.25 8.43 14.04
N THR A 222 8.95 8.54 12.91
CA THR A 222 8.30 8.73 11.62
C THR A 222 8.09 7.39 10.94
N GLN A 223 6.84 7.01 10.75
CA GLN A 223 6.42 5.76 10.12
C GLN A 223 5.52 6.05 8.92
N LEU A 224 5.28 5.07 8.05
CA LEU A 224 4.34 5.25 6.92
C LEU A 224 2.93 5.64 7.39
N GLY A 225 2.50 5.15 8.54
CA GLY A 225 1.25 5.55 9.18
C GLY A 225 1.17 7.04 9.49
N SER A 226 2.29 7.67 9.87
CA SER A 226 2.36 9.12 10.12
C SER A 226 2.01 9.94 8.87
N TRP A 227 2.47 9.50 7.70
CA TRP A 227 2.15 10.13 6.42
C TRP A 227 0.68 9.95 6.03
N SER A 228 0.08 8.79 6.36
CA SER A 228 -1.36 8.56 6.14
C SER A 228 -2.20 9.50 7.00
N LEU A 229 -1.88 9.63 8.29
CA LEU A 229 -2.57 10.54 9.20
C LEU A 229 -2.45 12.01 8.74
N LEU A 230 -1.27 12.41 8.27
CA LEU A 230 -1.07 13.76 7.73
C LEU A 230 -1.88 13.97 6.45
N ASN A 231 -1.91 12.98 5.55
CA ASN A 231 -2.69 13.02 4.33
C ASN A 231 -4.18 13.21 4.62
N ASP A 232 -4.74 12.46 5.56
CA ASP A 232 -6.14 12.55 5.95
C ASP A 232 -6.46 13.91 6.58
N ARG A 233 -5.55 14.42 7.42
CA ARG A 233 -5.64 15.77 7.96
C ARG A 233 -5.65 16.82 6.84
N TRP A 234 -4.73 16.75 5.89
CA TRP A 234 -4.62 17.72 4.80
C TRP A 234 -5.81 17.66 3.85
N LYS A 235 -6.34 16.48 3.57
CA LYS A 235 -7.61 16.33 2.83
C LYS A 235 -8.77 17.01 3.55
N LYS A 236 -8.90 16.80 4.86
CA LYS A 236 -9.94 17.40 5.68
C LYS A 236 -9.81 18.93 5.78
N LEU A 237 -8.60 19.45 5.89
CA LEU A 237 -8.31 20.89 5.95
C LEU A 237 -8.26 21.56 4.56
N LYS A 238 -8.39 20.79 3.48
CA LYS A 238 -8.27 21.26 2.09
C LYS A 238 -6.97 22.03 1.85
N ILE A 239 -5.84 21.44 2.29
CA ILE A 239 -4.51 21.99 2.02
C ILE A 239 -4.19 21.80 0.53
N GLU A 240 -4.15 22.89 -0.23
CA GLU A 240 -3.97 22.88 -1.70
C GLU A 240 -2.75 23.69 -2.14
N THR A 241 -2.02 24.30 -1.21
CA THR A 241 -0.82 25.10 -1.51
C THR A 241 0.34 24.70 -0.61
N PHE A 242 1.58 24.83 -1.14
CA PHE A 242 2.80 24.55 -0.36
C PHE A 242 2.90 25.43 0.88
N LYS A 243 2.54 26.71 0.76
CA LYS A 243 2.52 27.66 1.88
C LYS A 243 1.60 27.18 3.01
N ALA A 244 0.38 26.75 2.68
CA ALA A 244 -0.56 26.25 3.70
C ALA A 244 -0.03 24.97 4.36
N GLY A 245 0.53 24.02 3.58
CA GLY A 245 1.17 22.82 4.08
C GLY A 245 2.36 23.12 4.99
N ARG A 246 3.23 24.06 4.59
CA ARG A 246 4.36 24.49 5.42
C ARG A 246 3.92 25.09 6.75
N LEU A 247 2.89 25.92 6.76
CA LEU A 247 2.36 26.50 8.00
C LEU A 247 1.78 25.43 8.93
N ASP A 248 1.05 24.43 8.37
CA ASP A 248 0.50 23.33 9.16
C ASP A 248 1.62 22.48 9.79
N ILE A 249 2.64 22.11 9.03
CA ILE A 249 3.78 21.34 9.53
C ILE A 249 4.63 22.13 10.53
N SER A 250 4.80 23.42 10.33
CA SER A 250 5.53 24.28 11.30
C SER A 250 4.86 24.23 12.68
N LYS A 251 3.54 24.18 12.71
CA LYS A 251 2.75 24.20 13.96
C LYS A 251 2.51 22.81 14.55
N TYR A 252 2.28 21.81 13.71
CA TYR A 252 1.79 20.49 14.15
C TYR A 252 2.71 19.31 13.74
N GLY A 253 3.82 19.56 13.04
CA GLY A 253 4.65 18.51 12.50
C GLY A 253 5.27 17.57 13.53
N GLU A 254 5.45 18.03 14.78
CA GLU A 254 5.96 17.20 15.88
C GLU A 254 5.02 16.07 16.29
N TYR A 255 3.72 16.21 16.00
CA TYR A 255 2.76 15.13 16.24
C TYR A 255 2.83 13.98 15.23
N PHE A 256 3.54 14.17 14.12
CA PHE A 256 3.61 13.20 13.03
C PHE A 256 5.01 12.67 12.80
N PHE A 257 6.04 13.46 13.07
CA PHE A 257 7.39 13.23 12.58
C PHE A 257 8.46 13.43 13.65
N SER A 258 9.56 12.69 13.50
CA SER A 258 10.81 13.00 14.18
C SER A 258 11.31 14.40 13.76
N SER A 259 12.10 15.03 14.60
CA SER A 259 12.69 16.36 14.33
C SER A 259 13.47 16.40 13.02
N LYS A 260 14.19 15.33 12.71
CA LYS A 260 14.94 15.18 11.46
C LYS A 260 14.03 15.18 10.23
N THR A 261 12.98 14.36 10.25
CA THR A 261 12.00 14.28 9.15
C THR A 261 11.24 15.59 9.00
N LYS A 262 10.74 16.16 10.10
CA LYS A 262 10.06 17.46 10.10
C LYS A 262 10.90 18.54 9.43
N LYS A 263 12.18 18.67 9.82
CA LYS A 263 13.10 19.66 9.26
C LYS A 263 13.30 19.48 7.75
N LYS A 264 13.53 18.25 7.29
CA LYS A 264 13.73 17.96 5.87
C LYS A 264 12.46 18.24 5.07
N PHE A 265 11.30 17.83 5.58
CA PHE A 265 10.01 18.04 4.93
C PHE A 265 9.66 19.52 4.81
N LEU A 266 9.88 20.33 5.87
CA LEU A 266 9.72 21.79 5.83
C LEU A 266 10.63 22.46 4.80
N ASN A 267 11.89 22.03 4.72
CA ASN A 267 12.82 22.55 3.71
C ASN A 267 12.31 22.26 2.29
N ASN A 268 11.81 21.05 2.06
CA ASN A 268 11.27 20.65 0.76
C ASN A 268 10.03 21.49 0.40
N LEU A 269 9.09 21.68 1.34
CA LEU A 269 7.93 22.55 1.13
C LEU A 269 8.34 24.00 0.80
N THR A 270 9.36 24.54 1.48
CA THR A 270 9.88 25.88 1.19
C THR A 270 10.46 25.99 -0.22
N LEU A 271 11.18 24.94 -0.68
CA LEU A 271 11.70 24.90 -2.04
C LEU A 271 10.59 24.82 -3.08
N LEU A 272 9.54 24.02 -2.81
CA LEU A 272 8.42 23.85 -3.72
C LEU A 272 7.54 25.10 -3.84
N GLU A 273 7.51 25.97 -2.84
CA GLU A 273 6.85 27.29 -2.96
C GLU A 273 7.40 28.12 -4.13
N GLN A 274 8.67 27.92 -4.50
CA GLN A 274 9.29 28.65 -5.63
C GLN A 274 8.71 28.23 -7.00
N LEU A 275 7.98 27.10 -7.05
CA LEU A 275 7.34 26.62 -8.27
C LEU A 275 6.02 27.33 -8.61
N ASP A 276 5.50 28.19 -7.73
CA ASP A 276 4.20 28.83 -7.94
C ASP A 276 4.19 29.71 -9.20
N ASP A 277 5.36 30.20 -9.62
CA ASP A 277 5.54 31.07 -10.79
C ASP A 277 5.94 30.31 -12.08
N ILE A 278 5.86 28.97 -12.13
CA ILE A 278 6.29 28.23 -13.32
C ILE A 278 5.20 28.20 -14.39
N ASP A 279 5.56 28.56 -15.60
CA ASP A 279 4.75 28.33 -16.79
C ASP A 279 4.84 26.85 -17.23
N VAL A 280 3.88 26.06 -16.78
CA VAL A 280 3.81 24.62 -17.05
C VAL A 280 3.75 24.29 -18.54
N HIS A 281 3.03 25.09 -19.34
CA HIS A 281 2.92 24.84 -20.78
C HIS A 281 4.29 24.97 -21.46
N ASN A 282 5.00 26.05 -21.22
CA ASN A 282 6.31 26.27 -21.84
C ASN A 282 7.34 25.24 -21.38
N GLN A 283 7.36 24.90 -20.07
CA GLN A 283 8.36 23.98 -19.55
C GLN A 283 8.19 22.53 -20.07
N ILE A 284 6.97 22.10 -20.28
CA ILE A 284 6.69 20.68 -20.52
C ILE A 284 6.30 20.41 -21.96
N ILE A 285 5.41 21.24 -22.51
CA ILE A 285 4.86 21.00 -23.85
C ILE A 285 5.74 21.63 -24.93
N VAL A 286 6.16 22.88 -24.75
CA VAL A 286 6.96 23.58 -25.77
C VAL A 286 8.41 23.10 -25.78
N ASN A 287 9.01 22.90 -24.62
CA ASN A 287 10.41 22.43 -24.50
C ASN A 287 10.56 20.89 -24.62
N LYS A 288 9.48 20.17 -24.93
CA LYS A 288 9.45 18.72 -25.20
C LYS A 288 10.08 17.85 -24.13
N GLY A 289 9.87 18.19 -22.89
CA GLY A 289 10.10 17.25 -21.80
C GLY A 289 11.15 17.62 -20.79
N LEU A 290 10.82 17.28 -19.57
CA LEU A 290 11.60 17.48 -18.37
C LEU A 290 12.87 16.62 -18.28
N GLU A 291 12.97 15.56 -19.08
CA GLU A 291 14.08 14.58 -18.99
C GLU A 291 15.39 15.11 -19.56
N ASN A 292 15.31 16.03 -20.52
CA ASN A 292 16.49 16.61 -21.17
C ASN A 292 16.92 17.94 -20.55
N ASP A 293 16.04 18.61 -19.81
CA ASP A 293 16.33 19.89 -19.19
C ASP A 293 16.68 19.70 -17.72
N LYS A 294 17.97 19.84 -17.42
CA LYS A 294 18.47 19.89 -16.05
C LYS A 294 18.05 21.19 -15.34
N ASN A 295 17.53 22.17 -16.07
CA ASN A 295 17.18 23.48 -15.61
C ASN A 295 15.69 23.73 -15.78
N ILE A 296 14.98 23.93 -14.68
CA ILE A 296 13.60 24.38 -14.66
C ILE A 296 13.60 25.89 -14.54
N LEU A 297 12.85 26.58 -15.40
CA LEU A 297 12.76 28.05 -15.40
C LEU A 297 11.45 28.48 -14.75
N ASN A 298 11.48 29.53 -13.93
CA ASN A 298 10.27 30.22 -13.48
C ASN A 298 9.71 31.15 -14.58
N GLN A 299 8.60 31.83 -14.33
CA GLN A 299 7.99 32.76 -15.30
C GLN A 299 8.93 33.95 -15.67
N GLN A 300 9.87 34.29 -14.80
CA GLN A 300 10.88 35.33 -15.03
C GLN A 300 12.11 34.80 -15.79
N GLY A 301 12.17 33.50 -16.12
CA GLY A 301 13.30 32.87 -16.79
C GLY A 301 14.49 32.56 -15.88
N GLU A 302 14.30 32.56 -14.56
CA GLU A 302 15.33 32.18 -13.60
C GLU A 302 15.40 30.66 -13.45
N VAL A 303 16.63 30.14 -13.38
CA VAL A 303 16.89 28.72 -13.29
C VAL A 303 16.58 28.18 -11.89
N ILE A 304 15.65 27.22 -11.83
CA ILE A 304 15.33 26.48 -10.62
C ILE A 304 15.81 25.04 -10.79
N ASN A 305 17.04 24.77 -10.38
CA ASN A 305 17.69 23.49 -10.60
C ASN A 305 17.59 22.58 -9.36
N LYS A 306 16.52 21.77 -9.24
CA LYS A 306 16.39 20.78 -8.15
C LYS A 306 15.52 19.58 -8.56
N ALA A 307 16.03 18.38 -8.33
CA ALA A 307 15.36 17.12 -8.65
C ALA A 307 13.97 16.95 -8.01
N ILE A 308 13.77 17.51 -6.80
CA ILE A 308 12.48 17.48 -6.09
C ILE A 308 11.34 18.12 -6.90
N MET A 309 11.66 19.08 -7.74
CA MET A 309 10.68 19.83 -8.51
C MET A 309 10.09 19.03 -9.68
N LEU A 310 10.77 17.97 -10.14
CA LEU A 310 10.31 17.15 -11.26
C LEU A 310 8.99 16.44 -10.98
N THR A 311 8.83 15.89 -9.79
CA THR A 311 7.58 15.18 -9.41
C THR A 311 6.42 16.16 -9.32
N GLU A 312 6.62 17.31 -8.67
CA GLU A 312 5.59 18.35 -8.60
C GLU A 312 5.23 18.90 -9.97
N LEU A 313 6.22 19.11 -10.82
CA LEU A 313 5.99 19.63 -12.16
C LEU A 313 5.16 18.65 -12.99
N LYS A 314 5.39 17.33 -12.88
CA LYS A 314 4.55 16.29 -13.51
C LYS A 314 3.10 16.33 -12.96
N ILE A 315 2.94 16.49 -11.66
CA ILE A 315 1.62 16.60 -11.01
C ILE A 315 0.88 17.87 -11.49
N ARG A 316 1.57 19.01 -11.57
CA ARG A 316 1.02 20.25 -12.12
C ARG A 316 0.65 20.10 -13.59
N THR A 317 1.46 19.39 -14.38
CA THR A 317 1.17 19.08 -15.78
C THR A 317 -0.11 18.28 -15.90
N LYS A 318 -0.30 17.26 -15.07
CA LYS A 318 -1.56 16.50 -15.03
C LYS A 318 -2.75 17.43 -14.82
N LYS A 319 -2.71 18.26 -13.78
CA LYS A 319 -3.78 19.23 -13.48
C LYS A 319 -4.01 20.24 -14.60
N PHE A 320 -2.92 20.75 -15.18
CA PHE A 320 -2.96 21.69 -16.29
C PHE A 320 -3.61 21.07 -17.52
N ILE A 321 -3.19 19.87 -17.95
CA ILE A 321 -3.75 19.15 -19.10
C ILE A 321 -5.25 18.93 -18.92
N ILE A 322 -5.69 18.48 -17.75
CA ILE A 322 -7.11 18.26 -17.46
C ILE A 322 -7.88 19.56 -17.56
N ASN A 323 -7.39 20.63 -16.96
CA ASN A 323 -8.05 21.93 -16.99
C ASN A 323 -8.10 22.52 -18.40
N GLN A 324 -7.01 22.47 -19.17
CA GLN A 324 -6.99 22.94 -20.55
C GLN A 324 -8.00 22.15 -21.40
N THR A 325 -7.94 20.81 -21.37
CA THR A 325 -8.78 19.94 -22.21
C THR A 325 -10.26 20.05 -21.88
N LEU A 326 -10.66 20.10 -20.61
CA LEU A 326 -12.06 20.11 -20.23
C LEU A 326 -12.71 21.49 -20.24
N ASN A 327 -11.96 22.55 -20.00
CA ASN A 327 -12.51 23.88 -19.76
C ASN A 327 -12.13 24.93 -20.82
N LYS A 328 -11.05 24.75 -21.58
CA LYS A 328 -10.56 25.76 -22.51
C LYS A 328 -10.48 25.27 -23.95
N ASP A 329 -9.79 24.16 -24.21
CA ASP A 329 -9.56 23.63 -25.55
C ASP A 329 -9.78 22.11 -25.56
N GLU A 330 -10.90 21.67 -26.10
CA GLU A 330 -11.31 20.28 -26.13
C GLU A 330 -10.35 19.37 -26.92
N ASN A 331 -9.51 19.93 -27.78
CA ASN A 331 -8.52 19.18 -28.56
C ASN A 331 -7.15 19.15 -27.89
N TYR A 332 -6.92 19.94 -26.85
CA TYR A 332 -5.59 20.09 -26.24
C TYR A 332 -4.88 18.75 -25.98
N PHE A 333 -5.55 17.79 -25.35
CA PHE A 333 -4.98 16.46 -25.09
C PHE A 333 -4.61 15.72 -26.37
N LEU A 334 -5.43 15.84 -27.41
CA LEU A 334 -5.22 15.14 -28.68
C LEU A 334 -4.10 15.76 -29.51
N ASP A 335 -4.01 17.09 -29.51
CA ASP A 335 -3.02 17.86 -30.26
C ASP A 335 -1.61 17.70 -29.67
N TYR A 336 -1.51 17.56 -28.36
CA TYR A 336 -0.24 17.38 -27.65
C TYR A 336 -0.03 15.97 -27.10
N PHE A 337 -0.69 14.95 -27.67
CA PHE A 337 -0.67 13.58 -27.13
C PHE A 337 0.73 13.00 -26.99
N ASP A 338 1.56 13.14 -28.01
CA ASP A 338 2.92 12.58 -28.02
C ASP A 338 3.84 13.29 -27.01
N ASP A 339 3.72 14.61 -26.89
CA ASP A 339 4.45 15.41 -25.91
C ASP A 339 4.01 15.02 -24.47
N ILE A 340 2.71 14.81 -24.26
CA ILE A 340 2.16 14.34 -22.99
C ILE A 340 2.69 12.94 -22.65
N LEU A 341 2.69 12.01 -23.61
CA LEU A 341 3.29 10.68 -23.40
C LEU A 341 4.77 10.77 -23.03
N GLN A 342 5.52 11.65 -23.69
CA GLN A 342 6.93 11.84 -23.39
C GLN A 342 7.16 12.35 -21.97
N VAL A 343 6.33 13.30 -21.49
CA VAL A 343 6.41 13.81 -20.11
C VAL A 343 6.20 12.72 -19.07
N PHE A 344 5.29 11.78 -19.32
CA PHE A 344 4.97 10.70 -18.38
C PHE A 344 5.68 9.37 -18.65
N LYS A 345 6.63 9.33 -19.61
CA LYS A 345 7.31 8.11 -20.05
C LYS A 345 7.90 7.29 -18.89
N ASN A 346 8.51 7.97 -17.91
CA ASN A 346 9.12 7.33 -16.74
C ASN A 346 8.20 7.36 -15.49
N ASP A 347 6.94 7.75 -15.66
CA ASP A 347 5.95 7.75 -14.58
C ASP A 347 4.59 7.26 -15.10
N THR A 348 4.58 6.01 -15.52
CA THR A 348 3.42 5.31 -16.09
C THR A 348 2.18 5.40 -15.19
N LEU A 349 2.38 5.31 -13.87
CA LEU A 349 1.30 5.38 -12.91
C LEU A 349 0.62 6.76 -12.92
N LEU A 350 1.39 7.84 -12.99
CA LEU A 350 0.82 9.18 -13.03
C LEU A 350 0.05 9.43 -14.33
N PHE A 351 0.50 8.83 -15.45
CA PHE A 351 -0.26 8.86 -16.71
C PHE A 351 -1.59 8.10 -16.59
N ILE A 352 -1.59 6.92 -15.97
CA ILE A 352 -2.82 6.15 -15.72
C ILE A 352 -3.80 6.97 -14.87
N ILE A 353 -3.33 7.61 -13.80
CA ILE A 353 -4.15 8.48 -12.95
C ILE A 353 -4.71 9.67 -13.73
N LEU A 354 -3.94 10.26 -14.66
CA LEU A 354 -4.43 11.32 -15.56
C LEU A 354 -5.63 10.82 -16.39
N ILE A 355 -5.51 9.62 -16.96
CA ILE A 355 -6.55 9.04 -17.80
C ILE A 355 -7.79 8.66 -16.98
N GLU A 356 -7.62 8.10 -15.79
CA GLU A 356 -8.71 7.82 -14.86
C GLU A 356 -9.47 9.09 -14.46
N GLU A 357 -8.76 10.17 -14.21
CA GLU A 357 -9.38 11.44 -13.83
C GLU A 357 -10.21 12.03 -14.96
N PHE A 358 -9.80 11.89 -16.23
CA PHE A 358 -10.63 12.22 -17.38
C PHE A 358 -11.91 11.36 -17.43
N LYS A 359 -11.79 10.04 -17.22
CA LYS A 359 -12.92 9.10 -17.16
C LYS A 359 -13.92 9.48 -16.07
N GLU A 360 -13.43 9.75 -14.86
CA GLU A 360 -14.28 10.14 -13.73
C GLU A 360 -15.03 11.46 -13.98
N ARG A 361 -14.34 12.48 -14.48
CA ARG A 361 -14.96 13.77 -14.78
C ARG A 361 -15.94 13.72 -15.96
N ALA A 362 -15.88 12.66 -16.75
CA ALA A 362 -16.85 12.41 -17.84
C ALA A 362 -18.21 11.89 -17.34
N LYS A 363 -18.28 11.27 -16.14
CA LYS A 363 -19.50 10.59 -15.66
C LYS A 363 -20.70 11.52 -15.48
N GLY A 364 -20.50 12.79 -15.21
CA GLY A 364 -21.56 13.75 -14.89
C GLY A 364 -21.97 14.73 -16.01
N ASN A 365 -21.27 14.76 -17.14
CA ASN A 365 -21.42 15.81 -18.15
C ASN A 365 -21.31 15.25 -19.58
N ASN A 366 -22.30 15.50 -20.42
CA ASN A 366 -22.32 15.00 -21.81
C ASN A 366 -21.19 15.56 -22.68
N LYS A 367 -20.78 16.80 -22.47
CA LYS A 367 -19.61 17.41 -23.14
C LYS A 367 -18.35 16.64 -22.80
N ASN A 368 -18.11 16.42 -21.51
CA ASN A 368 -16.94 15.69 -21.04
C ASN A 368 -16.95 14.22 -21.50
N LYS A 369 -18.13 13.60 -21.64
CA LYS A 369 -18.24 12.25 -22.24
C LYS A 369 -17.75 12.22 -23.69
N SER A 370 -18.08 13.25 -24.49
CA SER A 370 -17.61 13.35 -25.87
C SER A 370 -16.08 13.51 -25.92
N ILE A 371 -15.52 14.37 -25.09
CA ILE A 371 -14.08 14.57 -24.97
C ILE A 371 -13.40 13.26 -24.55
N TRP A 372 -13.91 12.60 -23.52
CA TRP A 372 -13.39 11.31 -23.05
C TRP A 372 -13.38 10.24 -24.15
N ARG A 373 -14.46 10.11 -24.93
CA ARG A 373 -14.50 9.14 -26.03
C ARG A 373 -13.40 9.38 -27.04
N ARG A 374 -13.13 10.64 -27.42
CA ARG A 374 -12.04 10.99 -28.35
C ARG A 374 -10.68 10.66 -27.78
N ILE A 375 -10.44 10.95 -26.50
CA ILE A 375 -9.21 10.59 -25.79
C ILE A 375 -9.05 9.06 -25.77
N ALA A 376 -10.07 8.33 -25.40
CA ALA A 376 -10.07 6.87 -25.35
C ALA A 376 -9.74 6.25 -26.72
N VAL A 377 -10.33 6.74 -27.81
CA VAL A 377 -10.05 6.29 -29.17
C VAL A 377 -8.59 6.58 -29.56
N LYS A 378 -8.04 7.75 -29.19
CA LYS A 378 -6.63 8.09 -29.44
C LYS A 378 -5.70 7.12 -28.71
N ILE A 379 -5.95 6.85 -27.42
CA ILE A 379 -5.18 5.90 -26.62
C ILE A 379 -5.23 4.50 -27.24
N LEU A 380 -6.41 4.01 -27.62
CA LEU A 380 -6.58 2.69 -28.25
C LEU A 380 -5.83 2.55 -29.58
N LYS A 381 -5.66 3.64 -30.31
CA LYS A 381 -4.92 3.64 -31.59
C LYS A 381 -3.41 3.70 -31.42
N GLU A 382 -2.93 4.46 -30.45
CA GLU A 382 -1.51 4.79 -30.34
C GLU A 382 -0.77 3.92 -29.30
N ILE A 383 -1.48 3.38 -28.30
CA ILE A 383 -0.88 2.58 -27.25
C ILE A 383 -1.20 1.09 -27.48
N SER A 384 -0.17 0.31 -27.77
CA SER A 384 -0.32 -1.14 -27.97
C SER A 384 -0.77 -1.86 -26.70
N GLU A 385 -1.80 -2.72 -26.80
CA GLU A 385 -2.28 -3.57 -25.71
C GLU A 385 -1.19 -4.47 -25.11
N THR A 386 -0.18 -4.83 -25.92
CA THR A 386 0.92 -5.70 -25.49
C THR A 386 2.01 -4.98 -24.71
N SER A 387 2.06 -3.65 -24.78
CA SER A 387 3.02 -2.85 -24.01
C SER A 387 2.71 -2.89 -22.50
N GLU A 388 3.71 -2.67 -21.66
CA GLU A 388 3.48 -2.59 -20.19
C GLU A 388 2.50 -1.48 -19.83
N LEU A 389 2.63 -0.31 -20.44
CA LEU A 389 1.70 0.80 -20.29
C LEU A 389 0.28 0.40 -20.74
N GLY A 390 0.15 -0.23 -21.91
CA GLY A 390 -1.14 -0.68 -22.42
C GLY A 390 -1.81 -1.67 -21.49
N LYS A 391 -1.13 -2.72 -21.06
CA LYS A 391 -1.67 -3.71 -20.11
C LYS A 391 -2.21 -3.07 -18.84
N SER A 392 -1.47 -2.14 -18.26
CA SER A 392 -1.87 -1.43 -17.04
C SER A 392 -3.06 -0.51 -17.30
N LEU A 393 -3.04 0.25 -18.39
CA LEU A 393 -4.07 1.20 -18.76
C LEU A 393 -5.41 0.51 -19.08
N TYR A 394 -5.38 -0.57 -19.86
CA TYR A 394 -6.58 -1.32 -20.24
C TYR A 394 -7.21 -2.04 -19.04
N LYS A 395 -6.41 -2.53 -18.09
CA LYS A 395 -6.90 -3.17 -16.88
C LYS A 395 -7.67 -2.19 -15.98
N VAL A 396 -7.14 -0.98 -15.81
CA VAL A 396 -7.67 0.00 -14.85
C VAL A 396 -8.83 0.80 -15.43
N THR A 397 -8.76 1.14 -16.71
CA THR A 397 -9.71 2.09 -17.32
C THR A 397 -10.88 1.43 -18.02
N ASP A 398 -10.95 0.09 -18.10
CA ASP A 398 -11.96 -0.66 -18.88
C ASP A 398 -12.10 -0.15 -20.34
N LEU A 399 -11.02 0.39 -20.91
CA LEU A 399 -11.01 0.94 -22.26
C LEU A 399 -11.47 -0.08 -23.31
N LEU A 400 -11.22 -1.38 -23.06
CA LEU A 400 -11.66 -2.47 -23.93
C LEU A 400 -13.19 -2.59 -24.03
N ASN A 401 -13.92 -2.13 -23.01
CA ASN A 401 -15.39 -2.14 -23.00
C ASN A 401 -16.00 -0.96 -23.79
N LEU A 402 -15.18 -0.03 -24.26
CA LEU A 402 -15.57 1.05 -25.17
C LEU A 402 -15.55 0.61 -26.63
N LYS A 403 -15.62 -0.71 -26.91
CA LYS A 403 -15.77 -1.21 -28.28
C LYS A 403 -16.93 -0.50 -28.94
N VAL A 404 -16.58 0.38 -29.87
CA VAL A 404 -17.46 1.11 -30.77
C VAL A 404 -18.12 0.13 -31.75
#